data_051e6043ccb1db8f66f3f22e5ca7d927
#
_entry.id   051e6043ccb1db8f66f3f22e5ca7d927
#
_cell.length_a   1.000
_cell.length_b   1.000
_cell.length_c   1.000
_cell.angle_alpha   90.00
_cell.angle_beta   90.00
_cell.angle_gamma   90.00
#
_symmetry.space_group_name_H-M   'P 1'
#
loop_
_entity.id
_entity.type
_entity.pdbx_description
1 polymer ?
#
loop_
_entity_poly.entity_id
_entity_poly.type
_entity_poly.pdbx_seq_one_letter_code
_entity_poly.pdbx_strand_id
1 'polypeptide(L)'
;MQSFEELISIVKKLRGENGCAWDKVQTFDSLIPCFLEEAYEVVDGISKRDYQNIKEELGDVLLHIVFFSELANDENKFNIDEVIKNINQKLIRRHPHVFGESEIKDVDGILKQWEKIKKEEKAEKENKNYKSVLDDIPNSLPVMERAYKLMKRAAGVGFEYKNSDDSLKKVEEEFLEVKEAYNENKNNENNKEHLEEEIGDLIMTILDFARMNKINPVNSLIKANNKFIRRFNYVEEKASEENKNLTDMTLEEMDFLWNECKKSEAK
;
A
#
# COMPACT_ATOMS: atom_id res chain seq x y z
N MET A 1 -3.04 24.13 17.18
CA MET A 1 -1.72 24.71 16.94
C MET A 1 -0.81 24.51 18.15
N GLN A 2 -1.22 24.91 19.35
CA GLN A 2 -0.37 24.77 20.55
C GLN A 2 0.18 23.35 20.81
N SER A 3 -0.64 22.30 20.64
CA SER A 3 -0.23 20.89 20.80
C SER A 3 0.80 20.41 19.76
N PHE A 4 0.74 20.95 18.52
CA PHE A 4 1.70 20.59 17.49
C PHE A 4 3.07 21.28 17.72
N GLU A 5 3.06 22.53 18.11
CA GLU A 5 4.27 23.27 18.52
C GLU A 5 4.92 22.64 19.77
N GLU A 6 4.09 22.13 20.68
CA GLU A 6 4.55 21.38 21.85
C GLU A 6 5.24 20.07 21.44
N LEU A 7 4.67 19.29 20.50
CA LEU A 7 5.31 18.08 19.98
C LEU A 7 6.68 18.38 19.36
N ILE A 8 6.80 19.43 18.54
CA ILE A 8 8.08 19.86 17.98
C ILE A 8 9.09 20.17 19.08
N SER A 9 8.65 20.92 20.12
CA SER A 9 9.50 21.26 21.26
C SER A 9 9.96 20.05 22.05
N ILE A 10 9.08 19.04 22.22
CA ILE A 10 9.41 17.77 22.88
C ILE A 10 10.48 17.03 22.09
N VAL A 11 10.31 16.84 20.77
CA VAL A 11 11.28 16.14 19.92
C VAL A 11 12.64 16.86 19.94
N LYS A 12 12.64 18.18 19.82
CA LYS A 12 13.88 18.98 19.97
C LYS A 12 14.56 18.76 21.32
N LYS A 13 13.80 18.70 22.40
CA LYS A 13 14.34 18.45 23.74
C LYS A 13 14.89 17.04 23.87
N LEU A 14 14.22 16.03 23.33
CA LEU A 14 14.67 14.63 23.34
C LEU A 14 16.01 14.47 22.60
N ARG A 15 16.19 15.19 21.50
CA ARG A 15 17.44 15.17 20.71
C ARG A 15 18.51 16.14 21.20
N GLY A 16 18.15 17.07 22.05
CA GLY A 16 19.05 18.12 22.57
C GLY A 16 20.17 17.57 23.46
N GLU A 17 21.09 18.45 23.89
CA GLU A 17 22.31 18.10 24.66
C GLU A 17 22.02 17.24 25.90
N ASN A 18 20.97 17.62 26.67
CA ASN A 18 20.52 16.90 27.87
C ASN A 18 19.30 15.99 27.60
N GLY A 19 19.11 15.56 26.35
CA GLY A 19 17.99 14.73 25.94
C GLY A 19 18.24 13.23 26.10
N CYS A 20 17.39 12.45 25.48
CA CYS A 20 17.43 10.98 25.51
C CYS A 20 18.63 10.45 24.71
N ALA A 21 19.42 9.58 25.29
CA ALA A 21 20.57 8.98 24.62
C ALA A 21 20.21 8.18 23.37
N TRP A 22 19.04 7.55 23.38
CA TRP A 22 18.54 6.78 22.24
C TRP A 22 18.09 7.69 21.08
N ASP A 23 17.32 8.75 21.38
CA ASP A 23 16.82 9.68 20.35
C ASP A 23 17.96 10.47 19.67
N LYS A 24 19.03 10.72 20.41
CA LYS A 24 20.20 11.48 19.92
C LYS A 24 20.99 10.73 18.85
N VAL A 25 21.02 9.40 18.89
CA VAL A 25 21.80 8.58 17.96
C VAL A 25 20.99 8.13 16.74
N GLN A 26 19.70 8.44 16.69
CA GLN A 26 18.86 8.07 15.57
C GLN A 26 19.25 8.81 14.29
N THR A 27 19.11 8.11 13.19
CA THR A 27 19.33 8.59 11.82
C THR A 27 18.07 8.37 10.97
N PHE A 28 18.04 8.91 9.76
CA PHE A 28 16.98 8.59 8.81
C PHE A 28 16.83 7.08 8.61
N ASP A 29 17.97 6.39 8.38
CA ASP A 29 17.95 4.95 8.10
C ASP A 29 17.50 4.12 9.29
N SER A 30 17.93 4.49 10.52
CA SER A 30 17.55 3.74 11.73
C SER A 30 16.07 3.82 12.06
N LEU A 31 15.37 4.89 11.64
CA LEU A 31 13.96 5.11 11.91
C LEU A 31 13.02 4.60 10.80
N ILE A 32 13.54 4.19 9.63
CA ILE A 32 12.71 3.64 8.55
C ILE A 32 11.86 2.45 9.03
N PRO A 33 12.41 1.44 9.74
CA PRO A 33 11.62 0.31 10.19
C PRO A 33 10.47 0.73 11.11
N CYS A 34 10.73 1.57 12.12
CA CYS A 34 9.71 2.05 13.04
C CYS A 34 8.61 2.84 12.32
N PHE A 35 8.97 3.78 11.44
CA PHE A 35 7.99 4.53 10.64
C PHE A 35 7.08 3.63 9.81
N LEU A 36 7.62 2.54 9.23
CA LEU A 36 6.83 1.58 8.47
C LEU A 36 5.94 0.74 9.38
N GLU A 37 6.40 0.38 10.57
CA GLU A 37 5.62 -0.33 11.59
C GLU A 37 4.39 0.47 11.97
N GLU A 38 4.54 1.72 12.42
CA GLU A 38 3.42 2.60 12.77
C GLU A 38 2.45 2.82 11.60
N ALA A 39 2.99 2.97 10.37
CA ALA A 39 2.14 3.11 9.19
C ALA A 39 1.29 1.85 8.93
N TYR A 40 1.82 0.65 9.19
CA TYR A 40 1.05 -0.60 9.08
C TYR A 40 0.08 -0.78 10.25
N GLU A 41 0.39 -0.31 11.45
CA GLU A 41 -0.50 -0.32 12.60
C GLU A 41 -1.70 0.60 12.40
N VAL A 42 -1.51 1.79 11.78
CA VAL A 42 -2.63 2.60 11.28
C VAL A 42 -3.53 1.81 10.32
N VAL A 43 -2.94 1.06 9.36
CA VAL A 43 -3.71 0.25 8.41
C VAL A 43 -4.48 -0.86 9.12
N ASP A 44 -3.87 -1.50 10.11
CA ASP A 44 -4.52 -2.54 10.92
C ASP A 44 -5.70 -1.98 11.72
N GLY A 45 -5.52 -0.84 12.42
CA GLY A 45 -6.58 -0.15 13.13
C GLY A 45 -7.75 0.25 12.21
N ILE A 46 -7.45 0.76 11.00
CA ILE A 46 -8.48 1.08 10.00
C ILE A 46 -9.23 -0.18 9.57
N SER A 47 -8.54 -1.29 9.36
CA SER A 47 -9.14 -2.55 8.90
C SER A 47 -10.09 -3.15 9.95
N LYS A 48 -9.73 -3.01 11.23
CA LYS A 48 -10.52 -3.44 12.40
C LYS A 48 -11.58 -2.43 12.82
N ARG A 49 -11.57 -1.21 12.26
CA ARG A 49 -12.38 -0.05 12.71
C ARG A 49 -12.16 0.31 14.18
N ASP A 50 -10.95 0.09 14.68
CA ASP A 50 -10.52 0.47 16.03
C ASP A 50 -10.03 1.93 16.03
N TYR A 51 -10.95 2.85 16.32
CA TYR A 51 -10.66 4.29 16.32
C TYR A 51 -9.71 4.72 17.43
N GLN A 52 -9.60 3.93 18.52
CA GLN A 52 -8.65 4.26 19.57
C GLN A 52 -7.23 3.93 19.12
N ASN A 53 -7.03 2.75 18.55
CA ASN A 53 -5.74 2.36 17.94
C ASN A 53 -5.39 3.31 16.77
N ILE A 54 -6.31 3.60 15.84
CA ILE A 54 -6.05 4.57 14.75
C ILE A 54 -5.54 5.90 15.28
N LYS A 55 -6.11 6.40 16.37
CA LYS A 55 -5.71 7.70 16.96
C LYS A 55 -4.29 7.62 17.54
N GLU A 56 -3.96 6.53 18.20
CA GLU A 56 -2.63 6.26 18.77
C GLU A 56 -1.58 6.22 17.67
N GLU A 57 -1.75 5.33 16.71
CA GLU A 57 -0.77 5.12 15.62
C GLU A 57 -0.61 6.33 14.69
N LEU A 58 -1.69 7.13 14.48
CA LEU A 58 -1.56 8.41 13.80
C LEU A 58 -0.69 9.40 14.58
N GLY A 59 -0.66 9.32 15.90
CA GLY A 59 0.24 10.09 16.76
C GLY A 59 1.68 9.70 16.55
N ASP A 60 1.96 8.37 16.45
CA ASP A 60 3.30 7.84 16.26
C ASP A 60 3.83 8.10 14.85
N VAL A 61 2.99 7.97 13.81
CA VAL A 61 3.34 8.45 12.47
C VAL A 61 3.66 9.95 12.46
N LEU A 62 2.89 10.78 13.19
CA LEU A 62 3.15 12.22 13.30
C LEU A 62 4.46 12.51 14.04
N LEU A 63 4.78 11.75 15.08
CA LEU A 63 6.06 11.81 15.78
C LEU A 63 7.20 11.58 14.80
N HIS A 64 7.15 10.53 13.98
CA HIS A 64 8.17 10.26 12.98
C HIS A 64 8.34 11.38 11.95
N ILE A 65 7.22 11.99 11.50
CA ILE A 65 7.28 13.14 10.58
C ILE A 65 8.05 14.30 11.20
N VAL A 66 7.77 14.62 12.46
CA VAL A 66 8.49 15.69 13.20
C VAL A 66 9.94 15.29 13.42
N PHE A 67 10.21 14.04 13.78
CA PHE A 67 11.56 13.54 14.03
C PHE A 67 12.43 13.60 12.77
N PHE A 68 11.95 13.12 11.62
CA PHE A 68 12.67 13.25 10.35
C PHE A 68 12.91 14.71 9.96
N SER A 69 11.96 15.59 10.28
CA SER A 69 12.13 17.02 10.01
C SER A 69 13.20 17.66 10.89
N GLU A 70 13.35 17.21 12.15
CA GLU A 70 14.43 17.67 13.02
C GLU A 70 15.78 17.09 12.61
N LEU A 71 15.85 15.83 12.15
CA LEU A 71 17.08 15.27 11.56
C LEU A 71 17.53 16.10 10.34
N ALA A 72 16.60 16.46 9.47
CA ALA A 72 16.91 17.30 8.30
C ALA A 72 17.33 18.73 8.70
N ASN A 73 16.72 19.28 9.76
CA ASN A 73 17.06 20.59 10.30
C ASN A 73 18.47 20.60 10.90
N ASP A 74 18.87 19.54 11.61
CA ASP A 74 20.23 19.36 12.13
C ASP A 74 21.30 19.36 11.01
N GLU A 75 20.91 18.83 9.83
CA GLU A 75 21.76 18.82 8.63
C GLU A 75 21.63 20.10 7.78
N ASN A 76 20.86 21.11 8.20
CA ASN A 76 20.56 22.33 7.45
C ASN A 76 19.95 22.07 6.06
N LYS A 77 19.10 21.06 5.94
CA LYS A 77 18.41 20.70 4.67
C LYS A 77 17.02 21.32 4.57
N PHE A 78 16.16 21.04 5.53
CA PHE A 78 14.82 21.61 5.66
C PHE A 78 14.30 21.42 7.09
N ASN A 79 13.20 22.08 7.42
CA ASN A 79 12.51 21.97 8.70
C ASN A 79 11.03 21.63 8.52
N ILE A 80 10.31 21.40 9.62
CA ILE A 80 8.90 21.01 9.60
C ILE A 80 8.00 22.08 8.96
N ASP A 81 8.31 23.37 9.11
CA ASP A 81 7.52 24.46 8.50
C ASP A 81 7.62 24.40 6.97
N GLU A 82 8.78 24.04 6.43
CA GLU A 82 8.97 23.89 4.99
C GLU A 82 8.22 22.65 4.46
N VAL A 83 8.17 21.56 5.23
CA VAL A 83 7.35 20.38 4.91
C VAL A 83 5.88 20.76 4.82
N ILE A 84 5.36 21.48 5.83
CA ILE A 84 3.97 21.93 5.90
C ILE A 84 3.66 22.93 4.78
N LYS A 85 4.52 23.91 4.53
CA LYS A 85 4.33 24.88 3.43
C LYS A 85 4.27 24.21 2.09
N ASN A 86 5.16 23.23 1.84
CA ASN A 86 5.21 22.50 0.58
C ASN A 86 3.92 21.70 0.33
N ILE A 87 3.43 20.98 1.33
CA ILE A 87 2.17 20.22 1.17
C ILE A 87 0.97 21.14 1.01
N ASN A 88 0.90 22.26 1.73
CA ASN A 88 -0.17 23.25 1.60
C ASN A 88 -0.23 23.82 0.18
N GLN A 89 0.89 24.29 -0.37
CA GLN A 89 0.97 24.80 -1.73
C GLN A 89 0.56 23.75 -2.76
N LYS A 90 1.00 22.51 -2.58
CA LYS A 90 0.65 21.38 -3.43
C LYS A 90 -0.85 21.09 -3.41
N LEU A 91 -1.47 21.08 -2.22
CA LEU A 91 -2.91 20.87 -2.08
C LEU A 91 -3.73 21.98 -2.76
N ILE A 92 -3.38 23.24 -2.51
CA ILE A 92 -4.05 24.40 -3.13
C ILE A 92 -3.97 24.30 -4.66
N ARG A 93 -2.78 24.09 -5.20
CA ARG A 93 -2.56 23.99 -6.64
C ARG A 93 -3.31 22.84 -7.30
N ARG A 94 -3.40 21.68 -6.62
CA ARG A 94 -4.05 20.48 -7.16
C ARG A 94 -5.57 20.45 -7.01
N HIS A 95 -6.15 21.42 -6.30
CA HIS A 95 -7.59 21.52 -6.09
C HIS A 95 -8.14 22.87 -6.56
N PRO A 96 -7.94 23.24 -7.83
CA PRO A 96 -8.42 24.54 -8.33
C PRO A 96 -9.96 24.62 -8.39
N HIS A 97 -10.66 23.51 -8.26
CA HIS A 97 -12.12 23.46 -8.07
C HIS A 97 -12.57 23.80 -6.65
N VAL A 98 -11.62 23.92 -5.68
CA VAL A 98 -11.89 24.33 -4.29
C VAL A 98 -11.24 25.70 -3.99
N PHE A 99 -10.02 25.92 -4.46
CA PHE A 99 -9.19 27.08 -4.13
C PHE A 99 -8.99 28.05 -5.31
N GLY A 100 -9.51 27.73 -6.48
CA GLY A 100 -9.39 28.54 -7.70
C GLY A 100 -10.72 28.68 -8.44
N GLU A 101 -10.66 28.86 -9.77
CA GLU A 101 -11.82 29.18 -10.62
C GLU A 101 -12.35 27.97 -11.42
N SER A 102 -11.89 26.75 -11.17
CA SER A 102 -12.33 25.57 -11.91
C SER A 102 -13.75 25.16 -11.49
N GLU A 103 -14.65 25.04 -12.45
CA GLU A 103 -16.06 24.65 -12.23
C GLU A 103 -16.32 23.12 -12.23
N ILE A 104 -15.27 22.30 -12.35
CA ILE A 104 -15.39 20.84 -12.38
C ILE A 104 -15.89 20.33 -11.04
N LYS A 105 -17.01 19.58 -11.04
CA LYS A 105 -17.65 19.05 -9.82
C LYS A 105 -17.74 17.53 -9.80
N ASP A 106 -17.63 16.88 -10.95
CA ASP A 106 -17.68 15.43 -11.03
C ASP A 106 -16.33 14.79 -10.70
N VAL A 107 -16.36 13.60 -10.12
CA VAL A 107 -15.16 12.89 -9.63
C VAL A 107 -14.20 12.57 -10.79
N ASP A 108 -14.72 12.14 -11.93
CA ASP A 108 -13.88 11.76 -13.08
C ASP A 108 -13.17 12.98 -13.69
N GLY A 109 -13.85 14.11 -13.79
CA GLY A 109 -13.27 15.39 -14.21
C GLY A 109 -12.18 15.88 -13.25
N ILE A 110 -12.44 15.81 -11.94
CA ILE A 110 -11.46 16.18 -10.91
C ILE A 110 -10.21 15.29 -11.01
N LEU A 111 -10.36 13.99 -11.18
CA LEU A 111 -9.25 13.06 -11.31
C LEU A 111 -8.42 13.34 -12.58
N LYS A 112 -9.07 13.62 -13.71
CA LYS A 112 -8.40 14.01 -14.97
C LYS A 112 -7.63 15.31 -14.80
N GLN A 113 -8.24 16.33 -14.19
CA GLN A 113 -7.59 17.60 -13.89
C GLN A 113 -6.37 17.40 -12.98
N TRP A 114 -6.50 16.58 -11.96
CA TRP A 114 -5.41 16.28 -11.04
C TRP A 114 -4.23 15.57 -11.72
N GLU A 115 -4.50 14.60 -12.61
CA GLU A 115 -3.44 13.96 -13.39
C GLU A 115 -2.77 14.93 -14.38
N LYS A 116 -3.54 15.87 -14.98
CA LYS A 116 -2.99 16.93 -15.84
C LYS A 116 -2.05 17.83 -15.03
N ILE A 117 -2.48 18.33 -13.88
CA ILE A 117 -1.66 19.21 -13.03
C ILE A 117 -0.39 18.47 -12.56
N LYS A 118 -0.47 17.20 -12.21
CA LYS A 118 0.71 16.40 -11.86
C LYS A 118 1.70 16.27 -13.03
N LYS A 119 1.21 16.11 -14.26
CA LYS A 119 2.07 16.07 -15.45
C LYS A 119 2.78 17.41 -15.67
N GLU A 120 2.06 18.53 -15.49
CA GLU A 120 2.61 19.88 -15.59
C GLU A 120 3.67 20.14 -14.51
N GLU A 121 3.37 19.82 -13.24
CA GLU A 121 4.33 19.91 -12.12
C GLU A 121 5.60 19.07 -12.36
N LYS A 122 5.45 17.93 -13.01
CA LYS A 122 6.56 17.06 -13.35
C LYS A 122 7.40 17.70 -14.45
N ALA A 123 6.78 18.20 -15.51
CA ALA A 123 7.46 18.90 -16.60
C ALA A 123 8.24 20.13 -16.10
N GLU A 124 7.68 20.91 -15.17
CA GLU A 124 8.37 22.06 -14.56
C GLU A 124 9.60 21.68 -13.72
N LYS A 125 9.55 20.53 -13.04
CA LYS A 125 10.69 20.00 -12.25
C LYS A 125 11.73 19.30 -13.13
N GLU A 126 11.35 18.92 -14.33
CA GLU A 126 12.15 18.12 -15.26
C GLU A 126 13.11 18.98 -16.11
N ASN A 127 14.06 19.66 -15.45
CA ASN A 127 15.40 19.80 -16.00
C ASN A 127 16.23 18.49 -15.83
N LYS A 128 15.61 17.37 -15.45
CA LYS A 128 16.24 16.06 -15.28
C LYS A 128 15.79 15.11 -16.38
N ASN A 129 16.76 14.47 -17.03
CA ASN A 129 16.63 13.46 -18.09
C ASN A 129 15.80 12.24 -17.65
N TYR A 130 14.47 12.37 -17.53
CA TYR A 130 13.61 11.19 -17.43
C TYR A 130 13.54 10.51 -18.78
N LYS A 131 14.06 9.29 -18.84
CA LYS A 131 14.05 8.47 -20.06
C LYS A 131 12.76 7.65 -20.18
N SER A 132 12.07 7.38 -19.09
CA SER A 132 10.87 6.55 -19.06
C SER A 132 9.77 7.16 -18.17
N VAL A 133 8.51 6.92 -18.51
CA VAL A 133 7.35 7.26 -17.66
C VAL A 133 7.31 6.48 -16.35
N LEU A 134 8.15 5.45 -16.22
CA LEU A 134 8.25 4.57 -15.07
C LEU A 134 9.38 4.94 -14.09
N ASP A 135 10.29 5.85 -14.48
CA ASP A 135 11.52 6.15 -13.72
C ASP A 135 11.29 6.74 -12.31
N ASP A 136 10.14 7.37 -12.06
CA ASP A 136 9.82 8.00 -10.78
C ASP A 136 9.08 7.06 -9.80
N ILE A 137 8.96 5.78 -10.11
CA ILE A 137 8.35 4.80 -9.22
C ILE A 137 9.42 4.26 -8.27
N PRO A 138 9.33 4.55 -6.95
CA PRO A 138 10.36 4.13 -6.01
C PRO A 138 10.52 2.60 -6.00
N ASN A 139 11.76 2.13 -6.01
CA ASN A 139 12.07 0.70 -5.88
C ASN A 139 11.78 0.15 -4.46
N SER A 140 11.73 1.05 -3.46
CA SER A 140 11.41 0.72 -2.07
C SER A 140 9.93 0.46 -1.80
N LEU A 141 9.05 0.68 -2.78
CA LEU A 141 7.64 0.32 -2.61
C LEU A 141 7.48 -1.19 -2.44
N PRO A 142 6.56 -1.64 -1.57
CA PRO A 142 6.14 -3.03 -1.54
C PRO A 142 5.78 -3.53 -2.96
N VAL A 143 6.09 -4.78 -3.24
CA VAL A 143 6.07 -5.32 -4.62
C VAL A 143 4.70 -5.16 -5.30
N MET A 144 3.61 -5.41 -4.57
CA MET A 144 2.25 -5.26 -5.11
C MET A 144 1.88 -3.81 -5.45
N GLU A 145 2.19 -2.88 -4.55
CA GLU A 145 1.97 -1.44 -4.76
C GLU A 145 2.82 -0.92 -5.92
N ARG A 146 4.04 -1.44 -6.03
CA ARG A 146 4.93 -1.09 -7.15
C ARG A 146 4.35 -1.59 -8.46
N ALA A 147 3.94 -2.86 -8.54
CA ALA A 147 3.32 -3.46 -9.73
C ALA A 147 2.05 -2.68 -10.14
N TYR A 148 1.15 -2.41 -9.19
CA TYR A 148 -0.05 -1.61 -9.44
C TYR A 148 0.27 -0.20 -9.97
N LYS A 149 1.30 0.47 -9.43
CA LYS A 149 1.74 1.78 -9.93
C LYS A 149 2.34 1.71 -11.32
N LEU A 150 3.11 0.66 -11.64
CA LEU A 150 3.65 0.43 -12.98
C LEU A 150 2.51 0.35 -14.00
N MET A 151 1.51 -0.50 -13.76
CA MET A 151 0.33 -0.63 -14.63
C MET A 151 -0.44 0.67 -14.76
N LYS A 152 -0.67 1.38 -13.64
CA LYS A 152 -1.35 2.68 -13.67
C LYS A 152 -0.59 3.73 -14.48
N ARG A 153 0.73 3.72 -14.46
CA ARG A 153 1.56 4.64 -15.27
C ARG A 153 1.54 4.30 -16.75
N ALA A 154 1.65 3.01 -17.07
CA ALA A 154 1.56 2.53 -18.45
C ALA A 154 0.20 2.87 -19.07
N ALA A 155 -0.90 2.63 -18.34
CA ALA A 155 -2.24 3.03 -18.76
C ALA A 155 -2.37 4.54 -18.98
N GLY A 156 -1.70 5.38 -18.18
CA GLY A 156 -1.71 6.83 -18.33
C GLY A 156 -1.09 7.36 -19.63
N VAL A 157 -0.39 6.54 -20.39
CA VAL A 157 0.15 6.83 -21.72
C VAL A 157 -0.52 6.02 -22.83
N GLY A 158 -1.63 5.33 -22.51
CA GLY A 158 -2.43 4.56 -23.47
C GLY A 158 -2.06 3.07 -23.57
N PHE A 159 -1.13 2.58 -22.76
CA PHE A 159 -0.83 1.14 -22.70
C PHE A 159 -1.79 0.45 -21.74
N GLU A 160 -3.01 0.21 -22.23
CA GLU A 160 -4.07 -0.47 -21.48
C GLU A 160 -5.06 -1.19 -22.40
N TYR A 161 -5.80 -2.14 -21.85
CA TYR A 161 -6.88 -2.82 -22.56
C TYR A 161 -8.05 -1.86 -22.83
N LYS A 162 -8.79 -2.13 -23.90
CA LYS A 162 -9.93 -1.28 -24.32
C LYS A 162 -11.07 -1.28 -23.30
N ASN A 163 -11.26 -2.38 -22.62
CA ASN A 163 -12.33 -2.60 -21.65
C ASN A 163 -11.95 -3.70 -20.65
N SER A 164 -12.74 -3.85 -19.61
CA SER A 164 -12.53 -4.81 -18.52
C SER A 164 -12.65 -6.27 -18.99
N ASP A 165 -13.50 -6.55 -20.02
CA ASP A 165 -13.67 -7.90 -20.53
C ASP A 165 -12.40 -8.39 -21.25
N ASP A 166 -11.72 -7.52 -21.98
CA ASP A 166 -10.47 -7.87 -22.64
C ASP A 166 -9.34 -8.09 -21.61
N SER A 167 -9.33 -7.32 -20.53
CA SER A 167 -8.41 -7.56 -19.42
C SER A 167 -8.70 -8.88 -18.69
N LEU A 168 -9.99 -9.26 -18.54
CA LEU A 168 -10.35 -10.55 -17.95
C LEU A 168 -9.89 -11.72 -18.81
N LYS A 169 -10.03 -11.61 -20.14
CA LYS A 169 -9.51 -12.65 -21.08
C LYS A 169 -8.01 -12.82 -20.94
N LYS A 170 -7.26 -11.73 -20.69
CA LYS A 170 -5.80 -11.86 -20.46
C LYS A 170 -5.50 -12.57 -19.14
N VAL A 171 -6.31 -12.36 -18.09
CA VAL A 171 -6.17 -13.16 -16.85
C VAL A 171 -6.40 -14.65 -17.12
N GLU A 172 -7.36 -15.01 -17.98
CA GLU A 172 -7.62 -16.39 -18.37
C GLU A 172 -6.46 -16.97 -19.18
N GLU A 173 -5.86 -16.19 -20.08
CA GLU A 173 -4.67 -16.55 -20.87
C GLU A 173 -3.48 -16.83 -19.96
N GLU A 174 -3.10 -15.86 -19.09
CA GLU A 174 -2.00 -16.05 -18.13
C GLU A 174 -2.19 -17.26 -17.20
N PHE A 175 -3.45 -17.50 -16.79
CA PHE A 175 -3.74 -18.70 -16.00
C PHE A 175 -3.49 -20.00 -16.78
N LEU A 176 -3.73 -20.02 -18.10
CA LEU A 176 -3.42 -21.18 -18.94
C LEU A 176 -1.91 -21.36 -19.10
N GLU A 177 -1.15 -20.25 -19.24
CA GLU A 177 0.32 -20.28 -19.32
C GLU A 177 0.93 -20.81 -18.02
N VAL A 178 0.46 -20.37 -16.85
CA VAL A 178 0.84 -20.98 -15.56
C VAL A 178 0.55 -22.49 -15.52
N LYS A 179 -0.59 -22.92 -16.07
CA LYS A 179 -0.96 -24.34 -16.09
C LYS A 179 -0.05 -25.16 -17.01
N GLU A 180 0.35 -24.60 -18.14
CA GLU A 180 1.30 -25.23 -19.07
C GLU A 180 2.68 -25.33 -18.43
N ALA A 181 3.20 -24.23 -17.88
CA ALA A 181 4.49 -24.20 -17.18
C ALA A 181 4.51 -25.15 -15.96
N TYR A 182 3.41 -25.27 -15.23
CA TYR A 182 3.28 -26.25 -14.13
C TYR A 182 3.39 -27.69 -14.63
N ASN A 183 2.74 -28.03 -15.74
CA ASN A 183 2.80 -29.37 -16.30
C ASN A 183 4.19 -29.69 -16.83
N GLU A 184 4.88 -28.73 -17.42
CA GLU A 184 6.28 -28.88 -17.88
C GLU A 184 7.22 -29.07 -16.69
N ASN A 185 7.10 -28.26 -15.64
CA ASN A 185 7.90 -28.36 -14.43
C ASN A 185 7.69 -29.70 -13.69
N LYS A 186 6.48 -30.26 -13.71
CA LYS A 186 6.18 -31.56 -13.12
C LYS A 186 6.97 -32.68 -13.82
N ASN A 187 7.27 -32.52 -15.09
CA ASN A 187 8.01 -33.50 -15.90
C ASN A 187 9.54 -33.21 -15.89
N ASN A 188 9.95 -32.01 -15.53
CA ASN A 188 11.36 -31.60 -15.52
C ASN A 188 11.56 -30.47 -14.50
N GLU A 189 12.17 -30.78 -13.35
CA GLU A 189 12.42 -29.80 -12.26
C GLU A 189 13.25 -28.56 -12.67
N ASN A 190 13.93 -28.62 -13.84
CA ASN A 190 14.68 -27.49 -14.38
C ASN A 190 13.79 -26.36 -14.94
N ASN A 191 12.47 -26.56 -15.04
CA ASN A 191 11.52 -25.56 -15.56
C ASN A 191 10.87 -24.70 -14.46
N LYS A 192 11.41 -24.73 -13.24
CA LYS A 192 10.87 -23.96 -12.11
C LYS A 192 10.91 -22.45 -12.39
N GLU A 193 11.95 -21.95 -13.03
CA GLU A 193 12.11 -20.54 -13.37
C GLU A 193 10.99 -20.05 -14.31
N HIS A 194 10.65 -20.83 -15.33
CA HIS A 194 9.52 -20.54 -16.22
C HIS A 194 8.19 -20.47 -15.47
N LEU A 195 7.93 -21.42 -14.57
CA LEU A 195 6.72 -21.38 -13.74
C LEU A 195 6.70 -20.15 -12.79
N GLU A 196 7.85 -19.71 -12.27
CA GLU A 196 7.95 -18.48 -11.46
C GLU A 196 7.64 -17.24 -12.30
N GLU A 197 8.07 -17.18 -13.56
CA GLU A 197 7.76 -16.08 -14.49
C GLU A 197 6.25 -16.00 -14.73
N GLU A 198 5.62 -17.11 -15.14
CA GLU A 198 4.18 -17.14 -15.45
C GLU A 198 3.30 -16.80 -14.24
N ILE A 199 3.69 -17.25 -13.03
CA ILE A 199 3.00 -16.84 -11.79
C ILE A 199 3.11 -15.32 -11.58
N GLY A 200 4.28 -14.74 -11.87
CA GLY A 200 4.52 -13.31 -11.79
C GLY A 200 3.61 -12.54 -12.76
N ASP A 201 3.50 -12.99 -13.99
CA ASP A 201 2.69 -12.35 -15.03
C ASP A 201 1.19 -12.46 -14.74
N LEU A 202 0.73 -13.60 -14.25
CA LEU A 202 -0.65 -13.77 -13.77
C LEU A 202 -0.98 -12.78 -12.63
N ILE A 203 -0.08 -12.62 -11.65
CA ILE A 203 -0.28 -11.65 -10.56
C ILE A 203 -0.37 -10.24 -11.12
N MET A 204 0.55 -9.84 -12.01
CA MET A 204 0.55 -8.53 -12.67
C MET A 204 -0.77 -8.27 -13.41
N THR A 205 -1.25 -9.25 -14.15
CA THR A 205 -2.50 -9.16 -14.94
C THR A 205 -3.73 -9.05 -14.05
N ILE A 206 -3.79 -9.77 -12.91
CA ILE A 206 -4.84 -9.62 -11.90
C ILE A 206 -4.83 -8.21 -11.30
N LEU A 207 -3.66 -7.62 -11.05
CA LEU A 207 -3.54 -6.25 -10.54
C LEU A 207 -4.07 -5.23 -11.56
N ASP A 208 -3.79 -5.43 -12.86
CA ASP A 208 -4.31 -4.56 -13.92
C ASP A 208 -5.82 -4.70 -14.10
N PHE A 209 -6.35 -5.92 -14.06
CA PHE A 209 -7.80 -6.16 -14.05
C PHE A 209 -8.49 -5.45 -12.88
N ALA A 210 -7.92 -5.50 -11.68
CA ALA A 210 -8.43 -4.76 -10.52
C ALA A 210 -8.42 -3.24 -10.78
N ARG A 211 -7.34 -2.70 -11.35
CA ARG A 211 -7.20 -1.28 -11.73
C ARG A 211 -8.32 -0.85 -12.70
N MET A 212 -8.55 -1.63 -13.75
CA MET A 212 -9.58 -1.32 -14.76
C MET A 212 -10.98 -1.30 -14.16
N ASN A 213 -11.23 -2.13 -13.15
CA ASN A 213 -12.49 -2.15 -12.40
C ASN A 213 -12.54 -1.14 -11.25
N LYS A 214 -11.57 -0.22 -11.15
CA LYS A 214 -11.48 0.78 -10.08
C LYS A 214 -11.39 0.15 -8.67
N ILE A 215 -10.86 -1.06 -8.58
CA ILE A 215 -10.65 -1.81 -7.33
C ILE A 215 -9.20 -1.62 -6.90
N ASN A 216 -8.99 -1.30 -5.63
CA ASN A 216 -7.64 -1.31 -5.05
C ASN A 216 -7.28 -2.75 -4.64
N PRO A 217 -6.26 -3.38 -5.27
CA PRO A 217 -5.93 -4.78 -5.02
C PRO A 217 -5.36 -5.00 -3.62
N VAL A 218 -4.63 -4.03 -3.04
CA VAL A 218 -4.10 -4.11 -1.67
C VAL A 218 -5.25 -4.19 -0.67
N ASN A 219 -6.24 -3.28 -0.77
CA ASN A 219 -7.42 -3.31 0.08
C ASN A 219 -8.23 -4.61 -0.09
N SER A 220 -8.26 -5.16 -1.30
CA SER A 220 -8.93 -6.43 -1.58
C SER A 220 -8.23 -7.59 -0.87
N LEU A 221 -6.90 -7.60 -0.90
CA LEU A 221 -6.10 -8.63 -0.23
C LEU A 221 -6.15 -8.51 1.29
N ILE A 222 -6.13 -7.29 1.85
CA ILE A 222 -6.36 -7.05 3.29
C ILE A 222 -7.69 -7.65 3.73
N LYS A 223 -8.78 -7.39 2.99
CA LYS A 223 -10.11 -8.00 3.28
C LYS A 223 -10.09 -9.53 3.18
N ALA A 224 -9.35 -10.07 2.21
CA ALA A 224 -9.22 -11.52 2.06
C ALA A 224 -8.43 -12.13 3.22
N ASN A 225 -7.34 -11.51 3.66
CA ASN A 225 -6.55 -11.92 4.82
C ASN A 225 -7.39 -11.92 6.10
N ASN A 226 -8.11 -10.84 6.37
CA ASN A 226 -8.97 -10.74 7.56
C ASN A 226 -10.08 -11.79 7.55
N LYS A 227 -10.65 -12.07 6.37
CA LYS A 227 -11.62 -13.15 6.20
C LYS A 227 -11.01 -14.52 6.44
N PHE A 228 -9.78 -14.76 5.97
CA PHE A 228 -9.06 -15.99 6.19
C PHE A 228 -8.80 -16.20 7.68
N ILE A 229 -8.22 -15.21 8.37
CA ILE A 229 -7.92 -15.25 9.80
C ILE A 229 -9.20 -15.56 10.60
N ARG A 230 -10.29 -14.84 10.36
CA ARG A 230 -11.55 -15.05 11.07
C ARG A 230 -12.08 -16.47 10.90
N ARG A 231 -12.03 -17.02 9.69
CA ARG A 231 -12.49 -18.38 9.43
C ARG A 231 -11.57 -19.44 10.02
N PHE A 232 -10.27 -19.18 9.99
CA PHE A 232 -9.30 -20.09 10.57
C PHE A 232 -9.41 -20.11 12.10
N ASN A 233 -9.58 -18.96 12.74
CA ASN A 233 -9.87 -18.88 14.18
C ASN A 233 -11.12 -19.69 14.57
N TYR A 234 -12.16 -19.68 13.72
CA TYR A 234 -13.33 -20.54 13.93
C TYR A 234 -12.98 -22.02 13.89
N VAL A 235 -12.11 -22.44 12.97
CA VAL A 235 -11.63 -23.84 12.89
C VAL A 235 -10.85 -24.18 14.16
N GLU A 236 -9.97 -23.31 14.64
CA GLU A 236 -9.21 -23.49 15.88
C GLU A 236 -10.11 -23.59 17.10
N GLU A 237 -11.10 -22.71 17.22
CA GLU A 237 -12.07 -22.70 18.30
C GLU A 237 -12.86 -24.02 18.36
N LYS A 238 -13.37 -24.48 17.21
CA LYS A 238 -14.13 -25.74 17.12
C LYS A 238 -13.28 -26.96 17.37
N ALA A 239 -12.04 -26.99 16.89
CA ALA A 239 -11.11 -28.09 17.24
C ALA A 239 -10.83 -28.13 18.75
N SER A 240 -10.64 -26.95 19.37
CA SER A 240 -10.42 -26.85 20.81
C SER A 240 -11.65 -27.32 21.63
N GLU A 241 -12.87 -26.97 21.20
CA GLU A 241 -14.12 -27.44 21.83
C GLU A 241 -14.23 -28.97 21.80
N GLU A 242 -13.71 -29.61 20.75
CA GLU A 242 -13.67 -31.09 20.63
C GLU A 242 -12.41 -31.72 21.25
N ASN A 243 -11.55 -30.94 21.91
CA ASN A 243 -10.25 -31.39 22.45
C ASN A 243 -9.35 -32.05 21.37
N LYS A 244 -9.43 -31.61 20.15
CA LYS A 244 -8.58 -32.03 19.02
C LYS A 244 -7.45 -31.03 18.79
N ASN A 245 -6.24 -31.53 18.51
CA ASN A 245 -5.18 -30.66 17.98
C ASN A 245 -5.37 -30.53 16.48
N LEU A 246 -5.13 -29.33 15.91
CA LEU A 246 -5.19 -29.11 14.48
C LEU A 246 -4.26 -30.03 13.69
N THR A 247 -3.10 -30.37 14.26
CA THR A 247 -2.12 -31.29 13.67
C THR A 247 -2.63 -32.73 13.51
N ASP A 248 -3.65 -33.11 14.25
CA ASP A 248 -4.25 -34.44 14.25
C ASP A 248 -5.49 -34.51 13.35
N MET A 249 -5.93 -33.33 12.82
CA MET A 249 -7.10 -33.25 11.95
C MET A 249 -6.70 -33.42 10.48
N THR A 250 -7.58 -34.05 9.71
CA THR A 250 -7.45 -34.10 8.27
C THR A 250 -7.85 -32.78 7.62
N LEU A 251 -7.43 -32.56 6.37
CA LEU A 251 -7.85 -31.38 5.61
C LEU A 251 -9.37 -31.34 5.43
N GLU A 252 -10.01 -32.48 5.23
CA GLU A 252 -11.44 -32.62 5.05
C GLU A 252 -12.22 -32.20 6.31
N GLU A 253 -11.73 -32.55 7.51
CA GLU A 253 -12.31 -32.12 8.77
C GLU A 253 -12.20 -30.62 8.97
N MET A 254 -11.03 -30.03 8.69
CA MET A 254 -10.80 -28.59 8.77
C MET A 254 -11.63 -27.83 7.73
N ASP A 255 -11.75 -28.34 6.50
CA ASP A 255 -12.56 -27.73 5.43
C ASP A 255 -14.05 -27.79 5.74
N PHE A 256 -14.52 -28.83 6.43
CA PHE A 256 -15.89 -28.90 6.92
C PHE A 256 -16.20 -27.73 7.86
N LEU A 257 -15.36 -27.50 8.88
CA LEU A 257 -15.51 -26.39 9.83
C LEU A 257 -15.41 -25.03 9.16
N TRP A 258 -14.46 -24.89 8.22
CA TRP A 258 -14.32 -23.70 7.39
C TRP A 258 -15.59 -23.37 6.60
N ASN A 259 -16.18 -24.37 5.97
CA ASN A 259 -17.42 -24.22 5.21
C ASN A 259 -18.65 -23.95 6.11
N GLU A 260 -18.65 -24.44 7.36
CA GLU A 260 -19.64 -24.10 8.36
C GLU A 260 -19.59 -22.62 8.72
N CYS A 261 -18.38 -22.09 9.01
CA CYS A 261 -18.17 -20.66 9.23
C CYS A 261 -18.65 -19.83 8.04
N LYS A 262 -18.28 -20.22 6.82
CA LYS A 262 -18.70 -19.53 5.58
C LYS A 262 -20.23 -19.47 5.43
N LYS A 263 -20.96 -20.52 5.81
CA LYS A 263 -22.43 -20.53 5.76
C LYS A 263 -23.05 -19.64 6.83
N SER A 264 -22.43 -19.50 7.99
CA SER A 264 -22.91 -18.61 9.05
C SER A 264 -22.75 -17.12 8.68
N GLU A 265 -21.73 -16.79 7.92
CA GLU A 265 -21.47 -15.42 7.43
C GLU A 265 -22.42 -14.97 6.31
N ALA A 266 -23.08 -15.91 5.62
CA ALA A 266 -23.97 -15.62 4.50
C ALA A 266 -25.42 -15.34 4.94
N LYS A 267 -25.72 -15.45 6.25
CA LYS A 267 -27.01 -15.11 6.87
C LYS A 267 -26.97 -13.73 7.49
#